data_baacaaad0aa5734e30b3a5779597d687
#
_entry.id   baacaaad0aa5734e30b3a5779597d687
#
_cell.length_a   1.000
_cell.length_b   1.000
_cell.length_c   1.000
_cell.angle_alpha   90.00
_cell.angle_beta   90.00
_cell.angle_gamma   90.00
#
_symmetry.space_group_name_H-M   'P 1'
#
loop_
_entity.id
_entity.type
_entity.pdbx_description
1 polymer ?
#
loop_
_entity_poly.entity_id
_entity_poly.type
_entity_poly.pdbx_seq_one_letter_code
_entity_poly.pdbx_strand_id
1 'polypeptide(L)'
;MKLRLAALIIIAGILFFFNLGATSLWDPDEPRQAIMAREMMDRGDYIRPYLNGVPYLEKPPFYSWMIMAAAKASGTLDEFASRAPSALAALLLVVITFLLGCRLGDERAGFLSGLVLATNYQFLSNARESVMDMTFAFFIGLSIYLAFVSLEKDKRLSFALSLIPGAFAILTKGPAGLVIPVGVIFVYLIFKRRLKRYFVPLVLGSILATAIASIWFLLAGESYIREFILHQNVTRYTNAFDHIESPFYYFHKLFFNFMPWSLFLPFALYGAWRRRYLLPLLWFVMIFLFFEFSQSKRAIYLLSAYPALALMTGLYLRDAWETLVARGWTNLLLKTLAGLFILIPVGAIVAVHVLPEADVAVFREGPKSLYVYLSILFLAGTGFLVTLFKRKQDLALSCFLFFLVFTGFFYSAYYMPLVDRTSKSLTLITDPLGEYKKTKKIYTFGFNSAGIIFYIGKPITMLRDIKEIKEDERDILLIVEEKPTMHLRETLEKSFVPVKRVKYEKDQYIFYVRKNG
;
A
#
# COMPACT_ATOMS: atom_id res chain seq x y z
N MET A 1 0.97 -4.57 29.30
CA MET A 1 1.02 -5.14 27.93
C MET A 1 -0.36 -5.24 27.28
N LYS A 2 -1.33 -5.97 27.85
CA LYS A 2 -2.65 -6.19 27.22
C LYS A 2 -3.39 -4.89 26.87
N LEU A 3 -3.44 -3.92 27.77
CA LEU A 3 -4.15 -2.64 27.52
C LEU A 3 -3.52 -1.82 26.38
N ARG A 4 -2.18 -1.70 26.34
CA ARG A 4 -1.48 -0.98 25.26
C ARG A 4 -1.64 -1.67 23.91
N LEU A 5 -1.58 -3.00 23.87
CA LEU A 5 -1.84 -3.78 22.67
C LEU A 5 -3.28 -3.61 22.19
N ALA A 6 -4.26 -3.71 23.10
CA ALA A 6 -5.67 -3.50 22.75
C ALA A 6 -5.93 -2.10 22.21
N ALA A 7 -5.40 -1.06 22.86
CA ALA A 7 -5.49 0.31 22.38
C ALA A 7 -4.88 0.46 20.97
N LEU A 8 -3.70 -0.12 20.73
CA LEU A 8 -3.04 -0.08 19.43
C LEU A 8 -3.86 -0.80 18.34
N ILE A 9 -4.44 -1.98 18.66
CA ILE A 9 -5.30 -2.73 17.73
C ILE A 9 -6.55 -1.92 17.40
N ILE A 10 -7.17 -1.25 18.39
CA ILE A 10 -8.35 -0.41 18.16
C ILE A 10 -7.97 0.78 17.26
N ILE A 11 -6.89 1.49 17.56
CA ILE A 11 -6.42 2.63 16.77
C ILE A 11 -6.11 2.21 15.34
N ALA A 12 -5.29 1.18 15.15
CA ALA A 12 -4.92 0.68 13.83
C ALA A 12 -6.14 0.10 13.08
N GLY A 13 -7.03 -0.59 13.79
CA GLY A 13 -8.29 -1.08 13.25
C GLY A 13 -9.17 0.06 12.71
N ILE A 14 -9.33 1.13 13.46
CA ILE A 14 -10.07 2.32 12.99
C ILE A 14 -9.36 2.93 11.76
N LEU A 15 -8.06 3.15 11.82
CA LEU A 15 -7.31 3.77 10.73
C LEU A 15 -7.38 2.97 9.42
N PHE A 16 -7.34 1.64 9.51
CA PHE A 16 -7.27 0.79 8.32
C PHE A 16 -8.63 0.36 7.79
N PHE A 17 -9.62 0.12 8.66
CA PHE A 17 -10.91 -0.45 8.25
C PHE A 17 -12.07 0.56 8.17
N PHE A 18 -11.96 1.72 8.85
CA PHE A 18 -13.05 2.71 8.80
C PHE A 18 -13.23 3.22 7.35
N ASN A 19 -14.43 3.13 6.81
CA ASN A 19 -14.77 3.51 5.43
C ASN A 19 -13.89 2.85 4.35
N LEU A 20 -13.41 1.61 4.57
CA LEU A 20 -12.50 0.95 3.65
C LEU A 20 -13.10 0.70 2.26
N GLY A 21 -14.42 0.45 2.18
CA GLY A 21 -15.17 0.26 0.94
C GLY A 21 -15.86 1.53 0.40
N ALA A 22 -15.62 2.71 0.99
CA ALA A 22 -16.37 3.93 0.64
C ALA A 22 -15.87 4.64 -0.62
N THR A 23 -14.74 4.24 -1.17
CA THR A 23 -14.14 4.80 -2.39
C THR A 23 -14.04 3.74 -3.46
N SER A 24 -14.14 4.13 -4.73
CA SER A 24 -13.91 3.22 -5.85
C SER A 24 -12.49 2.64 -5.84
N LEU A 25 -12.29 1.50 -6.50
CA LEU A 25 -10.96 0.95 -6.71
C LEU A 25 -10.19 1.83 -7.70
N TRP A 26 -8.99 2.28 -7.33
CA TRP A 26 -8.21 3.20 -8.15
C TRP A 26 -7.33 2.46 -9.16
N ASP A 27 -7.43 2.87 -10.41
CA ASP A 27 -6.64 2.33 -11.51
C ASP A 27 -5.15 2.64 -11.36
N PRO A 28 -4.26 1.76 -11.89
CA PRO A 28 -4.57 0.46 -12.50
C PRO A 28 -4.47 -0.72 -11.53
N ASP A 29 -3.87 -0.55 -10.36
CA ASP A 29 -3.40 -1.68 -9.55
C ASP A 29 -4.54 -2.35 -8.73
N GLU A 30 -5.43 -1.58 -8.10
CA GLU A 30 -6.49 -2.13 -7.26
C GLU A 30 -7.53 -2.97 -8.03
N PRO A 31 -8.14 -2.42 -9.12
CA PRO A 31 -9.15 -3.19 -9.87
C PRO A 31 -8.56 -4.44 -10.52
N ARG A 32 -7.28 -4.41 -10.92
CA ARG A 32 -6.59 -5.58 -11.48
C ARG A 32 -6.62 -6.77 -10.52
N GLN A 33 -6.38 -6.52 -9.23
CA GLN A 33 -6.42 -7.59 -8.22
C GLN A 33 -7.84 -8.15 -8.04
N ALA A 34 -8.83 -7.26 -8.02
CA ALA A 34 -10.24 -7.64 -7.89
C ALA A 34 -10.74 -8.43 -9.12
N ILE A 35 -10.35 -8.05 -10.34
CA ILE A 35 -10.69 -8.77 -11.57
C ILE A 35 -10.10 -10.18 -11.54
N MET A 36 -8.82 -10.30 -11.20
CA MET A 36 -8.17 -11.63 -11.11
C MET A 36 -8.94 -12.55 -10.14
N ALA A 37 -9.31 -12.04 -8.96
CA ALA A 37 -10.11 -12.80 -8.01
C ALA A 37 -11.47 -13.20 -8.59
N ARG A 38 -12.18 -12.26 -9.24
CA ARG A 38 -13.49 -12.50 -9.86
C ARG A 38 -13.40 -13.56 -10.97
N GLU A 39 -12.47 -13.41 -11.91
CA GLU A 39 -12.37 -14.31 -13.04
C GLU A 39 -11.94 -15.73 -12.62
N MET A 40 -11.13 -15.86 -11.56
CA MET A 40 -10.82 -17.15 -10.96
C MET A 40 -12.07 -17.80 -10.35
N MET A 41 -12.92 -17.03 -9.65
CA MET A 41 -14.19 -17.52 -9.10
C MET A 41 -15.16 -17.93 -10.20
N ASP A 42 -15.37 -17.08 -11.21
CA ASP A 42 -16.33 -17.31 -12.30
C ASP A 42 -15.96 -18.53 -13.15
N ARG A 43 -14.66 -18.80 -13.32
CA ARG A 43 -14.14 -19.95 -14.08
C ARG A 43 -14.03 -21.22 -13.23
N GLY A 44 -14.03 -21.12 -11.91
CA GLY A 44 -13.70 -22.23 -11.02
C GLY A 44 -12.23 -22.68 -11.13
N ASP A 45 -11.35 -21.87 -11.73
CA ASP A 45 -9.91 -22.12 -11.81
C ASP A 45 -9.18 -21.34 -10.71
N TYR A 46 -8.93 -21.98 -9.58
CA TYR A 46 -8.25 -21.39 -8.43
C TYR A 46 -6.72 -21.44 -8.50
N ILE A 47 -6.18 -21.99 -9.57
CA ILE A 47 -4.74 -22.14 -9.76
C ILE A 47 -4.19 -20.98 -10.61
N ARG A 48 -4.86 -20.66 -11.71
CA ARG A 48 -4.37 -19.70 -12.71
C ARG A 48 -5.12 -18.38 -12.60
N PRO A 49 -4.43 -17.26 -12.30
CA PRO A 49 -5.04 -15.94 -12.42
C PRO A 49 -5.36 -15.58 -13.88
N TYR A 50 -6.47 -14.89 -14.07
CA TYR A 50 -6.89 -14.35 -15.37
C TYR A 50 -7.13 -12.85 -15.24
N LEU A 51 -6.87 -12.12 -16.32
CA LEU A 51 -7.15 -10.69 -16.41
C LEU A 51 -7.77 -10.40 -17.78
N ASN A 52 -9.00 -9.93 -17.80
CA ASN A 52 -9.75 -9.63 -19.03
C ASN A 52 -9.84 -10.84 -19.98
N GLY A 53 -10.10 -12.01 -19.43
CA GLY A 53 -10.29 -13.26 -20.16
C GLY A 53 -9.03 -14.02 -20.52
N VAL A 54 -7.82 -13.46 -20.34
CA VAL A 54 -6.54 -14.10 -20.66
C VAL A 54 -5.76 -14.49 -19.41
N PRO A 55 -4.96 -15.59 -19.43
CA PRO A 55 -4.12 -15.96 -18.31
C PRO A 55 -3.14 -14.85 -17.95
N TYR A 56 -3.09 -14.48 -16.67
CA TYR A 56 -2.18 -13.44 -16.15
C TYR A 56 -0.96 -14.09 -15.52
N LEU A 57 0.15 -14.12 -16.27
CA LEU A 57 1.36 -14.86 -15.91
C LEU A 57 2.34 -14.06 -15.03
N GLU A 58 2.05 -12.78 -14.76
CA GLU A 58 3.02 -11.89 -14.09
C GLU A 58 3.05 -12.02 -12.57
N LYS A 59 2.03 -12.58 -11.94
CA LYS A 59 1.93 -12.71 -10.48
C LYS A 59 1.29 -14.02 -10.06
N PRO A 60 1.73 -14.57 -8.89
CA PRO A 60 1.09 -15.74 -8.28
C PRO A 60 -0.27 -15.38 -7.66
N PRO A 61 -1.14 -16.36 -7.34
CA PRO A 61 -2.54 -16.14 -7.01
C PRO A 61 -2.83 -15.84 -5.52
N PHE A 62 -1.85 -15.88 -4.62
CA PHE A 62 -2.13 -15.89 -3.19
C PHE A 62 -2.95 -14.67 -2.74
N TYR A 63 -2.64 -13.48 -3.28
CA TYR A 63 -3.40 -12.27 -2.96
C TYR A 63 -4.84 -12.35 -3.49
N SER A 64 -5.04 -12.90 -4.69
CA SER A 64 -6.39 -13.16 -5.24
C SER A 64 -7.15 -14.16 -4.37
N TRP A 65 -6.51 -15.20 -3.82
CA TRP A 65 -7.15 -16.12 -2.87
C TRP A 65 -7.62 -15.42 -1.60
N MET A 66 -6.85 -14.47 -1.09
CA MET A 66 -7.26 -13.68 0.08
C MET A 66 -8.46 -12.79 -0.23
N ILE A 67 -8.50 -12.16 -1.42
CA ILE A 67 -9.66 -11.38 -1.88
C ILE A 67 -10.89 -12.28 -2.00
N MET A 68 -10.77 -13.45 -2.62
CA MET A 68 -11.86 -14.42 -2.74
C MET A 68 -12.38 -14.88 -1.36
N ALA A 69 -11.48 -15.12 -0.41
CA ALA A 69 -11.87 -15.45 0.96
C ALA A 69 -12.62 -14.30 1.64
N ALA A 70 -12.16 -13.06 1.45
CA ALA A 70 -12.84 -11.86 1.97
C ALA A 70 -14.22 -11.69 1.31
N ALA A 71 -14.32 -11.82 -0.02
CA ALA A 71 -15.57 -11.74 -0.76
C ALA A 71 -16.57 -12.82 -0.33
N LYS A 72 -16.10 -14.05 -0.08
CA LYS A 72 -16.95 -15.12 0.45
C LYS A 72 -17.45 -14.82 1.87
N ALA A 73 -16.63 -14.18 2.69
CA ALA A 73 -17.00 -13.81 4.06
C ALA A 73 -17.97 -12.62 4.11
N SER A 74 -17.84 -11.62 3.22
CA SER A 74 -18.73 -10.45 3.12
C SER A 74 -19.99 -10.72 2.28
N GLY A 75 -19.99 -11.78 1.47
CA GLY A 75 -21.06 -12.13 0.54
C GLY A 75 -20.98 -11.45 -0.84
N THR A 76 -20.07 -10.50 -1.02
CA THR A 76 -19.87 -9.73 -2.27
C THR A 76 -18.41 -9.48 -2.56
N LEU A 77 -18.05 -9.43 -3.85
CA LEU A 77 -16.76 -8.96 -4.31
C LEU A 77 -16.85 -7.47 -4.64
N ASP A 78 -16.66 -6.65 -3.63
CA ASP A 78 -16.71 -5.19 -3.68
C ASP A 78 -15.35 -4.55 -3.30
N GLU A 79 -15.33 -3.25 -3.14
CA GLU A 79 -14.15 -2.47 -2.75
C GLU A 79 -13.63 -2.88 -1.36
N PHE A 80 -14.55 -3.16 -0.42
CA PHE A 80 -14.17 -3.62 0.92
C PHE A 80 -13.48 -4.98 0.85
N ALA A 81 -14.09 -5.96 0.19
CA ALA A 81 -13.54 -7.31 0.05
C ALA A 81 -12.17 -7.30 -0.67
N SER A 82 -12.01 -6.41 -1.65
CA SER A 82 -10.76 -6.25 -2.39
C SER A 82 -9.62 -5.70 -1.53
N ARG A 83 -9.90 -4.77 -0.59
CA ARG A 83 -8.92 -4.10 0.28
C ARG A 83 -8.69 -4.78 1.62
N ALA A 84 -9.66 -5.55 2.10
CA ALA A 84 -9.61 -6.21 3.41
C ALA A 84 -8.35 -7.05 3.64
N PRO A 85 -7.79 -7.80 2.67
CA PRO A 85 -6.53 -8.50 2.84
C PRO A 85 -5.36 -7.59 3.19
N SER A 86 -5.23 -6.42 2.55
CA SER A 86 -4.18 -5.45 2.86
C SER A 86 -4.37 -4.84 4.24
N ALA A 87 -5.59 -4.45 4.60
CA ALA A 87 -5.89 -3.88 5.91
C ALA A 87 -5.60 -4.87 7.04
N LEU A 88 -5.96 -6.15 6.87
CA LEU A 88 -5.67 -7.20 7.83
C LEU A 88 -4.16 -7.46 7.95
N ALA A 89 -3.44 -7.56 6.84
CA ALA A 89 -1.99 -7.74 6.82
C ALA A 89 -1.27 -6.57 7.54
N ALA A 90 -1.72 -5.34 7.31
CA ALA A 90 -1.21 -4.15 7.97
C ALA A 90 -1.45 -4.20 9.49
N LEU A 91 -2.66 -4.54 9.93
CA LEU A 91 -3.00 -4.67 11.35
C LEU A 91 -2.12 -5.72 12.05
N LEU A 92 -1.96 -6.88 11.43
CA LEU A 92 -1.12 -7.95 11.96
C LEU A 92 0.36 -7.55 11.98
N LEU A 93 0.84 -6.79 11.01
CA LEU A 93 2.21 -6.30 10.97
C LEU A 93 2.46 -5.23 12.05
N VAL A 94 1.47 -4.39 12.37
CA VAL A 94 1.51 -3.47 13.53
C VAL A 94 1.62 -4.25 14.84
N VAL A 95 0.85 -5.34 15.00
CA VAL A 95 0.94 -6.23 16.18
C VAL A 95 2.33 -6.86 16.30
N ILE A 96 2.88 -7.38 15.20
CA ILE A 96 4.25 -7.95 15.18
C ILE A 96 5.28 -6.89 15.57
N THR A 97 5.16 -5.68 15.03
CA THR A 97 6.05 -4.56 15.35
C THR A 97 5.97 -4.16 16.82
N PHE A 98 4.76 -4.13 17.40
CA PHE A 98 4.58 -3.95 18.83
C PHE A 98 5.31 -5.03 19.65
N LEU A 99 5.11 -6.30 19.29
CA LEU A 99 5.71 -7.42 20.00
C LEU A 99 7.23 -7.42 19.93
N LEU A 100 7.80 -7.06 18.77
CA LEU A 100 9.25 -6.88 18.62
C LEU A 100 9.77 -5.68 19.42
N GLY A 101 9.05 -4.57 19.40
CA GLY A 101 9.41 -3.38 20.18
C GLY A 101 9.42 -3.66 21.70
N CYS A 102 8.46 -4.48 22.19
CA CYS A 102 8.44 -4.93 23.59
C CYS A 102 9.67 -5.80 23.92
N ARG A 103 10.14 -6.64 22.99
CA ARG A 103 11.32 -7.51 23.20
C ARG A 103 12.64 -6.79 23.09
N LEU A 104 12.72 -5.79 22.22
CA LEU A 104 13.93 -4.99 22.02
C LEU A 104 14.08 -3.86 23.05
N GLY A 105 12.99 -3.49 23.70
CA GLY A 105 12.93 -2.44 24.71
C GLY A 105 11.94 -2.81 25.84
N ASP A 106 10.78 -2.19 25.82
CA ASP A 106 9.71 -2.38 26.79
C ASP A 106 8.32 -2.14 26.12
N GLU A 107 7.26 -2.19 26.92
CA GLU A 107 5.90 -1.97 26.41
C GLU A 107 5.65 -0.55 25.84
N ARG A 108 6.39 0.46 26.33
CA ARG A 108 6.33 1.84 25.79
C ARG A 108 6.98 1.88 24.40
N ALA A 109 8.14 1.23 24.24
CA ALA A 109 8.81 1.09 22.95
C ALA A 109 7.94 0.32 21.95
N GLY A 110 7.33 -0.79 22.38
CA GLY A 110 6.40 -1.57 21.54
C GLY A 110 5.23 -0.72 21.06
N PHE A 111 4.56 -0.01 21.98
CA PHE A 111 3.42 0.85 21.65
C PHE A 111 3.80 1.97 20.67
N LEU A 112 4.88 2.67 20.94
CA LEU A 112 5.38 3.73 20.06
C LEU A 112 5.77 3.19 18.69
N SER A 113 6.46 2.05 18.62
CA SER A 113 6.83 1.43 17.34
C SER A 113 5.60 1.03 16.50
N GLY A 114 4.60 0.41 17.14
CA GLY A 114 3.36 0.07 16.46
C GLY A 114 2.60 1.31 15.98
N LEU A 115 2.56 2.38 16.79
CA LEU A 115 1.87 3.61 16.44
C LEU A 115 2.59 4.39 15.32
N VAL A 116 3.94 4.44 15.36
CA VAL A 116 4.77 4.99 14.27
C VAL A 116 4.44 4.28 12.96
N LEU A 117 4.35 2.95 12.97
CA LEU A 117 4.00 2.18 11.78
C LEU A 117 2.58 2.49 11.30
N ALA A 118 1.60 2.48 12.20
CA ALA A 118 0.18 2.67 11.86
C ALA A 118 -0.14 4.08 11.34
N THR A 119 0.62 5.10 11.75
CA THR A 119 0.42 6.50 11.38
C THR A 119 1.41 7.01 10.33
N ASN A 120 2.25 6.15 9.79
CA ASN A 120 3.11 6.47 8.67
C ASN A 120 2.29 6.63 7.38
N TYR A 121 2.57 7.68 6.59
CA TYR A 121 1.77 8.03 5.41
C TYR A 121 1.65 6.88 4.41
N GLN A 122 2.76 6.34 3.91
CA GLN A 122 2.71 5.29 2.89
C GLN A 122 2.14 3.97 3.44
N PHE A 123 2.46 3.64 4.70
CA PHE A 123 1.93 2.44 5.31
C PHE A 123 0.41 2.52 5.49
N LEU A 124 -0.11 3.65 5.95
CA LEU A 124 -1.54 3.90 6.10
C LEU A 124 -2.26 3.89 4.73
N SER A 125 -1.70 4.55 3.71
CA SER A 125 -2.26 4.53 2.35
C SER A 125 -2.35 3.10 1.83
N ASN A 126 -1.24 2.36 1.81
CA ASN A 126 -1.21 1.01 1.26
C ASN A 126 -1.96 -0.05 2.13
N ALA A 127 -2.18 0.23 3.41
CA ALA A 127 -3.08 -0.59 4.24
C ALA A 127 -4.54 -0.52 3.75
N ARG A 128 -4.90 0.55 3.04
CA ARG A 128 -6.26 0.84 2.57
C ARG A 128 -6.43 0.65 1.06
N GLU A 129 -5.40 0.18 0.39
CA GLU A 129 -5.40 -0.12 -1.04
C GLU A 129 -5.36 -1.63 -1.29
N SER A 130 -6.01 -2.09 -2.37
CA SER A 130 -5.95 -3.49 -2.79
C SER A 130 -4.62 -3.78 -3.48
N VAL A 131 -3.54 -3.87 -2.67
CA VAL A 131 -2.18 -4.09 -3.15
C VAL A 131 -1.52 -5.27 -2.43
N MET A 132 -0.93 -6.16 -3.19
CA MET A 132 -0.27 -7.37 -2.65
C MET A 132 0.95 -7.06 -1.78
N ASP A 133 1.52 -5.86 -1.90
CA ASP A 133 2.74 -5.43 -1.22
C ASP A 133 2.60 -5.42 0.31
N MET A 134 1.42 -5.09 0.83
CA MET A 134 1.16 -5.12 2.26
C MET A 134 1.19 -6.55 2.80
N THR A 135 0.55 -7.49 2.11
CA THR A 135 0.57 -8.92 2.45
C THR A 135 1.99 -9.49 2.35
N PHE A 136 2.74 -9.09 1.33
CA PHE A 136 4.15 -9.45 1.17
C PHE A 136 5.00 -8.94 2.34
N ALA A 137 4.85 -7.67 2.74
CA ALA A 137 5.55 -7.09 3.88
C ALA A 137 5.20 -7.80 5.21
N PHE A 138 3.93 -8.18 5.39
CA PHE A 138 3.49 -8.94 6.56
C PHE A 138 4.20 -10.28 6.66
N PHE A 139 4.27 -11.08 5.59
CA PHE A 139 4.91 -12.39 5.66
C PHE A 139 6.43 -12.31 5.85
N ILE A 140 7.09 -11.30 5.28
CA ILE A 140 8.51 -11.01 5.57
C ILE A 140 8.68 -10.68 7.06
N GLY A 141 7.87 -9.76 7.58
CA GLY A 141 7.92 -9.36 8.99
C GLY A 141 7.63 -10.52 9.93
N LEU A 142 6.66 -11.37 9.60
CA LEU A 142 6.30 -12.57 10.36
C LEU A 142 7.46 -13.58 10.39
N SER A 143 8.12 -13.84 9.26
CA SER A 143 9.31 -14.70 9.20
C SER A 143 10.43 -14.18 10.11
N ILE A 144 10.75 -12.88 10.02
CA ILE A 144 11.80 -12.27 10.84
C ILE A 144 11.44 -12.30 12.33
N TYR A 145 10.17 -12.02 12.68
CA TYR A 145 9.69 -12.09 14.06
C TYR A 145 9.81 -13.50 14.66
N LEU A 146 9.29 -14.50 13.94
CA LEU A 146 9.31 -15.89 14.39
C LEU A 146 10.73 -16.43 14.52
N ALA A 147 11.63 -16.08 13.57
CA ALA A 147 13.04 -16.42 13.64
C ALA A 147 13.71 -15.79 14.87
N PHE A 148 13.46 -14.50 15.11
CA PHE A 148 14.01 -13.80 16.27
C PHE A 148 13.56 -14.44 17.59
N VAL A 149 12.27 -14.72 17.75
CA VAL A 149 11.73 -15.37 18.94
C VAL A 149 12.30 -16.79 19.14
N SER A 150 12.48 -17.52 18.04
CA SER A 150 13.08 -18.87 18.08
C SER A 150 14.55 -18.84 18.48
N LEU A 151 15.29 -17.81 18.06
CA LEU A 151 16.68 -17.57 18.46
C LEU A 151 16.81 -17.20 19.95
N GLU A 152 15.87 -16.39 20.47
CA GLU A 152 15.84 -16.06 21.92
C GLU A 152 15.58 -17.31 22.78
N LYS A 153 14.69 -18.18 22.32
CA LYS A 153 14.34 -19.43 23.01
C LYS A 153 15.28 -20.59 22.73
N ASP A 154 16.29 -20.40 21.89
CA ASP A 154 17.26 -21.39 21.41
C ASP A 154 16.62 -22.66 20.79
N LYS A 155 15.48 -22.52 20.08
CA LYS A 155 14.70 -23.60 19.48
C LYS A 155 14.97 -23.74 17.99
N ARG A 156 15.85 -24.72 17.59
CA ARG A 156 16.28 -24.92 16.20
C ARG A 156 15.14 -25.30 15.25
N LEU A 157 14.22 -26.18 15.67
CA LEU A 157 13.07 -26.59 14.83
C LEU A 157 12.13 -25.41 14.60
N SER A 158 11.75 -24.69 15.67
CA SER A 158 10.91 -23.48 15.54
C SER A 158 11.58 -22.42 14.66
N PHE A 159 12.90 -22.33 14.69
CA PHE A 159 13.66 -21.45 13.84
C PHE A 159 13.57 -21.88 12.36
N ALA A 160 13.73 -23.17 12.03
CA ALA A 160 13.54 -23.65 10.66
C ALA A 160 12.11 -23.37 10.17
N LEU A 161 11.10 -23.67 10.99
CA LEU A 161 9.67 -23.44 10.67
C LEU A 161 9.32 -21.94 10.54
N SER A 162 10.13 -21.03 11.11
CA SER A 162 9.91 -19.59 11.00
C SER A 162 10.04 -19.04 9.57
N LEU A 163 10.58 -19.81 8.63
CA LEU A 163 10.68 -19.43 7.23
C LEU A 163 9.47 -19.85 6.37
N ILE A 164 8.53 -20.64 6.93
CA ILE A 164 7.29 -21.02 6.22
C ILE A 164 6.48 -19.79 5.74
N PRO A 165 6.34 -18.69 6.49
CA PRO A 165 5.69 -17.47 5.97
C PRO A 165 6.37 -16.95 4.69
N GLY A 166 7.66 -17.20 4.48
CA GLY A 166 8.37 -16.89 3.24
C GLY A 166 7.77 -17.61 2.01
N ALA A 167 7.19 -18.82 2.16
CA ALA A 167 6.48 -19.49 1.07
C ALA A 167 5.25 -18.68 0.61
N PHE A 168 4.48 -18.16 1.55
CA PHE A 168 3.32 -17.31 1.25
C PHE A 168 3.75 -15.96 0.67
N ALA A 169 4.89 -15.41 1.10
CA ALA A 169 5.46 -14.23 0.47
C ALA A 169 5.89 -14.51 -0.99
N ILE A 170 6.49 -15.67 -1.29
CA ILE A 170 6.78 -16.10 -2.67
C ILE A 170 5.50 -16.17 -3.49
N LEU A 171 4.45 -16.82 -2.98
CA LEU A 171 3.15 -16.94 -3.62
C LEU A 171 2.36 -15.63 -3.71
N THR A 172 2.80 -14.59 -3.01
CA THR A 172 2.22 -13.23 -3.10
C THR A 172 2.92 -12.40 -4.18
N LYS A 173 4.26 -12.36 -4.17
CA LYS A 173 4.99 -11.41 -5.04
C LYS A 173 6.26 -11.97 -5.67
N GLY A 174 6.75 -13.12 -5.22
CA GLY A 174 7.90 -13.79 -5.83
C GLY A 174 9.07 -14.07 -4.92
N PRO A 175 10.21 -14.51 -5.48
CA PRO A 175 11.36 -15.05 -4.74
C PRO A 175 11.94 -14.13 -3.66
N ALA A 176 11.86 -12.81 -3.86
CA ALA A 176 12.28 -11.82 -2.86
C ALA A 176 11.61 -12.04 -1.49
N GLY A 177 10.41 -12.66 -1.46
CA GLY A 177 9.67 -13.00 -0.23
C GLY A 177 10.40 -13.95 0.70
N LEU A 178 11.33 -14.77 0.19
CA LEU A 178 12.18 -15.64 0.99
C LEU A 178 13.62 -15.10 1.07
N VAL A 179 14.15 -14.54 -0.03
CA VAL A 179 15.51 -14.00 -0.09
C VAL A 179 15.74 -12.91 0.96
N ILE A 180 14.77 -12.02 1.12
CA ILE A 180 14.86 -10.90 2.09
C ILE A 180 14.94 -11.41 3.54
N PRO A 181 13.97 -12.16 4.09
CA PRO A 181 14.06 -12.62 5.48
C PRO A 181 15.25 -13.53 5.73
N VAL A 182 15.60 -14.41 4.79
CA VAL A 182 16.79 -15.26 4.89
C VAL A 182 18.07 -14.40 4.95
N GLY A 183 18.20 -13.39 4.08
CA GLY A 183 19.34 -12.48 4.08
C GLY A 183 19.48 -11.71 5.39
N VAL A 184 18.38 -11.12 5.88
CA VAL A 184 18.36 -10.40 7.18
C VAL A 184 18.77 -11.32 8.33
N ILE A 185 18.19 -12.52 8.40
CA ILE A 185 18.46 -13.51 9.45
C ILE A 185 19.90 -14.02 9.34
N PHE A 186 20.38 -14.32 8.13
CA PHE A 186 21.74 -14.80 7.90
C PHE A 186 22.78 -13.80 8.40
N VAL A 187 22.65 -12.53 8.01
CA VAL A 187 23.57 -11.49 8.47
C VAL A 187 23.47 -11.27 9.99
N TYR A 188 22.24 -11.31 10.53
CA TYR A 188 22.03 -11.23 11.98
C TYR A 188 22.75 -12.37 12.74
N LEU A 189 22.69 -13.61 12.22
CA LEU A 189 23.39 -14.77 12.81
C LEU A 189 24.91 -14.62 12.79
N ILE A 190 25.48 -14.01 11.73
CA ILE A 190 26.93 -13.70 11.66
C ILE A 190 27.31 -12.74 12.80
N PHE A 191 26.60 -11.61 12.92
CA PHE A 191 26.89 -10.62 13.98
C PHE A 191 26.70 -11.18 15.39
N LYS A 192 25.73 -12.09 15.59
CA LYS A 192 25.51 -12.78 16.87
C LYS A 192 26.44 -13.98 17.10
N ARG A 193 27.33 -14.28 16.16
CA ARG A 193 28.25 -15.44 16.19
C ARG A 193 27.50 -16.78 16.37
N ARG A 194 26.27 -16.87 15.88
CA ARG A 194 25.42 -18.08 15.99
C ARG A 194 25.26 -18.82 14.66
N LEU A 195 25.92 -18.39 13.57
CA LEU A 195 25.73 -18.96 12.23
C LEU A 195 25.99 -20.47 12.20
N LYS A 196 27.11 -20.95 12.75
CA LYS A 196 27.43 -22.39 12.77
C LYS A 196 26.32 -23.26 13.38
N ARG A 197 25.65 -22.76 14.43
CA ARG A 197 24.57 -23.47 15.12
C ARG A 197 23.27 -23.50 14.35
N TYR A 198 22.95 -22.43 13.62
CA TYR A 198 21.67 -22.24 12.95
C TYR A 198 21.71 -22.34 11.42
N PHE A 199 22.89 -22.58 10.84
CA PHE A 199 23.05 -22.69 9.38
C PHE A 199 22.18 -23.81 8.79
N VAL A 200 22.28 -25.02 9.34
CA VAL A 200 21.45 -26.16 8.88
C VAL A 200 19.95 -25.89 9.04
N PRO A 201 19.43 -25.43 10.20
CA PRO A 201 18.04 -25.00 10.31
C PRO A 201 17.62 -23.92 9.32
N LEU A 202 18.49 -22.94 9.01
CA LEU A 202 18.24 -21.90 8.03
C LEU A 202 18.05 -22.50 6.61
N VAL A 203 18.96 -23.39 6.21
CA VAL A 203 18.90 -24.07 4.90
C VAL A 203 17.67 -24.95 4.81
N LEU A 204 17.42 -25.80 5.82
CA LEU A 204 16.24 -26.70 5.80
C LEU A 204 14.92 -25.92 5.79
N GLY A 205 14.83 -24.82 6.56
CA GLY A 205 13.65 -23.96 6.54
C GLY A 205 13.45 -23.28 5.19
N SER A 206 14.54 -22.83 4.54
CA SER A 206 14.48 -22.25 3.19
C SER A 206 14.06 -23.27 2.13
N ILE A 207 14.57 -24.50 2.21
CA ILE A 207 14.15 -25.60 1.33
C ILE A 207 12.67 -25.92 1.51
N LEU A 208 12.22 -26.02 2.78
CA LEU A 208 10.82 -26.28 3.09
C LEU A 208 9.89 -25.18 2.55
N ALA A 209 10.24 -23.91 2.77
CA ALA A 209 9.45 -22.79 2.26
C ALA A 209 9.41 -22.78 0.72
N THR A 210 10.54 -23.04 0.06
CA THR A 210 10.61 -23.14 -1.40
C THR A 210 9.78 -24.32 -1.89
N ALA A 211 9.86 -25.49 -1.26
CA ALA A 211 9.09 -26.67 -1.64
C ALA A 211 7.56 -26.40 -1.54
N ILE A 212 7.10 -25.75 -0.46
CA ILE A 212 5.68 -25.36 -0.31
C ILE A 212 5.25 -24.43 -1.46
N ALA A 213 6.03 -23.40 -1.77
CA ALA A 213 5.71 -22.48 -2.85
C ALA A 213 5.74 -23.18 -4.22
N SER A 214 6.68 -24.12 -4.44
CA SER A 214 6.85 -24.85 -5.69
C SER A 214 5.66 -25.71 -6.06
N ILE A 215 4.84 -26.15 -5.10
CA ILE A 215 3.61 -26.92 -5.38
C ILE A 215 2.71 -26.14 -6.35
N TRP A 216 2.51 -24.85 -6.11
CA TRP A 216 1.69 -24.03 -7.01
C TRP A 216 2.34 -23.89 -8.40
N PHE A 217 3.64 -23.66 -8.49
CA PHE A 217 4.34 -23.50 -9.77
C PHE A 217 4.23 -24.75 -10.63
N LEU A 218 4.31 -25.95 -10.01
CA LEU A 218 4.12 -27.22 -10.71
C LEU A 218 2.69 -27.37 -11.25
N LEU A 219 1.69 -26.93 -10.50
CA LEU A 219 0.28 -26.97 -10.91
C LEU A 219 -0.05 -25.92 -11.97
N ALA A 220 0.55 -24.73 -11.90
CA ALA A 220 0.31 -23.63 -12.83
C ALA A 220 0.94 -23.85 -14.21
N GLY A 221 2.06 -24.58 -14.28
CA GLY A 221 2.72 -24.99 -15.52
C GLY A 221 3.94 -24.15 -15.91
N GLU A 222 4.66 -24.63 -16.93
CA GLU A 222 5.97 -24.06 -17.36
C GLU A 222 5.89 -22.60 -17.80
N SER A 223 4.81 -22.18 -18.45
CA SER A 223 4.62 -20.80 -18.90
C SER A 223 4.69 -19.80 -17.75
N TYR A 224 4.12 -20.15 -16.57
CA TYR A 224 4.23 -19.32 -15.37
C TYR A 224 5.65 -19.27 -14.82
N ILE A 225 6.38 -20.37 -14.83
CA ILE A 225 7.76 -20.41 -14.36
C ILE A 225 8.63 -19.48 -15.23
N ARG A 226 8.52 -19.59 -16.55
CA ARG A 226 9.30 -18.79 -17.50
C ARG A 226 8.98 -17.31 -17.37
N GLU A 227 7.70 -16.94 -17.47
CA GLU A 227 7.28 -15.53 -17.43
C GLU A 227 7.53 -14.93 -16.04
N PHE A 228 7.01 -15.58 -14.98
CA PHE A 228 7.07 -15.00 -13.65
C PHE A 228 8.48 -15.04 -13.03
N ILE A 229 9.15 -16.20 -13.01
CA ILE A 229 10.45 -16.31 -12.34
C ILE A 229 11.55 -15.63 -13.15
N LEU A 230 11.67 -15.93 -14.46
CA LEU A 230 12.78 -15.39 -15.25
C LEU A 230 12.51 -13.96 -15.68
N HIS A 231 11.41 -13.68 -16.36
CA HIS A 231 11.15 -12.37 -16.93
C HIS A 231 10.78 -11.32 -15.86
N GLN A 232 9.77 -11.59 -15.04
CA GLN A 232 9.24 -10.61 -14.07
C GLN A 232 10.06 -10.48 -12.79
N ASN A 233 10.95 -11.40 -12.47
CA ASN A 233 11.79 -11.29 -11.27
C ASN A 233 13.27 -11.16 -11.62
N VAL A 234 13.89 -12.09 -12.37
CA VAL A 234 15.33 -12.02 -12.64
C VAL A 234 15.64 -10.92 -13.64
N THR A 235 15.04 -10.94 -14.84
CA THR A 235 15.31 -9.93 -15.88
C THR A 235 14.95 -8.53 -15.41
N ARG A 236 13.79 -8.35 -14.79
CA ARG A 236 13.35 -7.05 -14.26
C ARG A 236 14.28 -6.50 -13.17
N TYR A 237 14.91 -7.35 -12.38
CA TYR A 237 15.88 -6.92 -11.37
C TYR A 237 17.20 -6.48 -12.00
N THR A 238 17.71 -7.22 -13.01
CA THR A 238 19.05 -7.02 -13.59
C THR A 238 19.05 -6.14 -14.84
N ASN A 239 17.99 -6.16 -15.63
CA ASN A 239 17.83 -5.41 -16.88
C ASN A 239 16.38 -4.96 -17.03
N ALA A 240 16.01 -3.93 -16.28
CA ALA A 240 14.63 -3.48 -16.17
C ALA A 240 14.11 -2.93 -17.50
N PHE A 241 12.89 -3.30 -17.84
CA PHE A 241 12.13 -2.81 -18.99
C PHE A 241 11.07 -1.77 -18.59
N ASP A 242 10.86 -1.55 -17.28
CA ASP A 242 9.93 -0.57 -16.73
C ASP A 242 10.45 0.03 -15.41
N HIS A 243 9.88 1.16 -14.98
CA HIS A 243 10.19 1.82 -13.71
C HIS A 243 11.69 2.03 -13.46
N ILE A 244 12.43 2.42 -14.54
CA ILE A 244 13.85 2.73 -14.43
C ILE A 244 13.99 4.11 -13.78
N GLU A 245 14.63 4.15 -12.62
CA GLU A 245 14.77 5.34 -11.79
C GLU A 245 16.22 5.60 -11.39
N SER A 246 16.50 6.83 -10.94
CA SER A 246 17.85 7.23 -10.52
C SER A 246 18.39 6.41 -9.33
N PRO A 247 19.72 6.31 -9.17
CA PRO A 247 20.32 5.64 -8.01
C PRO A 247 19.93 6.22 -6.65
N PHE A 248 19.46 7.49 -6.60
CA PHE A 248 19.05 8.15 -5.36
C PHE A 248 17.54 8.16 -5.14
N TYR A 249 16.79 7.41 -5.94
CA TYR A 249 15.32 7.38 -5.92
C TYR A 249 14.75 7.12 -4.52
N TYR A 250 15.28 6.11 -3.81
CA TYR A 250 14.73 5.75 -2.51
C TYR A 250 15.06 6.73 -1.39
N PHE A 251 16.12 7.52 -1.48
CA PHE A 251 16.46 8.50 -0.43
C PHE A 251 15.37 9.57 -0.29
N HIS A 252 14.97 10.20 -1.39
CA HIS A 252 13.92 11.21 -1.33
C HIS A 252 12.53 10.59 -1.11
N LYS A 253 12.24 9.42 -1.74
CA LYS A 253 10.96 8.73 -1.53
C LYS A 253 10.79 8.30 -0.07
N LEU A 254 11.83 7.76 0.56
CA LEU A 254 11.79 7.38 1.96
C LEU A 254 11.46 8.58 2.85
N PHE A 255 12.07 9.75 2.58
CA PHE A 255 11.80 10.94 3.38
C PHE A 255 10.33 11.35 3.31
N PHE A 256 9.75 11.47 2.14
CA PHE A 256 8.34 11.87 1.98
C PHE A 256 7.37 10.78 2.42
N ASN A 257 7.64 9.55 2.09
CA ASN A 257 6.72 8.44 2.33
C ASN A 257 6.71 7.96 3.78
N PHE A 258 7.79 8.19 4.55
CA PHE A 258 7.84 7.90 5.98
C PHE A 258 7.39 9.09 6.85
N MET A 259 6.86 10.15 6.24
CA MET A 259 6.28 11.27 7.00
C MET A 259 5.12 10.82 7.91
N PRO A 260 4.96 11.49 9.07
CA PRO A 260 5.80 12.58 9.61
C PRO A 260 7.05 12.10 10.34
N TRP A 261 7.26 10.80 10.44
CA TRP A 261 8.32 10.16 11.23
C TRP A 261 9.72 10.29 10.63
N SER A 262 9.81 10.63 9.34
CA SER A 262 11.09 10.91 8.66
C SER A 262 11.91 12.01 9.32
N LEU A 263 11.26 12.95 10.01
CA LEU A 263 11.94 14.00 10.78
C LEU A 263 12.80 13.44 11.93
N PHE A 264 12.42 12.30 12.48
CA PHE A 264 13.16 11.61 13.54
C PHE A 264 14.15 10.56 13.02
N LEU A 265 14.06 10.21 11.73
CA LEU A 265 14.76 9.08 11.15
C LEU A 265 16.30 9.17 11.28
N PRO A 266 16.98 10.30 11.00
CA PRO A 266 18.44 10.39 11.18
C PRO A 266 18.87 10.10 12.62
N PHE A 267 18.11 10.60 13.59
CA PHE A 267 18.39 10.40 15.02
C PHE A 267 18.06 8.96 15.45
N ALA A 268 17.00 8.37 14.91
CA ALA A 268 16.61 6.99 15.17
C ALA A 268 17.64 6.00 14.62
N LEU A 269 18.15 6.22 13.41
CA LEU A 269 19.24 5.43 12.80
C LEU A 269 20.52 5.53 13.63
N TYR A 270 20.93 6.75 13.98
CA TYR A 270 22.10 6.97 14.84
C TYR A 270 21.93 6.31 16.22
N GLY A 271 20.76 6.46 16.83
CA GLY A 271 20.42 5.83 18.11
C GLY A 271 20.47 4.31 18.04
N ALA A 272 19.90 3.73 16.98
CA ALA A 272 19.92 2.28 16.76
C ALA A 272 21.34 1.75 16.57
N TRP A 273 22.18 2.48 15.83
CA TRP A 273 23.61 2.14 15.67
C TRP A 273 24.38 2.23 17.00
N ARG A 274 24.25 3.33 17.73
CA ARG A 274 24.93 3.54 19.03
C ARG A 274 24.54 2.49 20.08
N ARG A 275 23.24 2.17 20.16
CA ARG A 275 22.69 1.23 21.16
C ARG A 275 22.69 -0.21 20.70
N ARG A 276 23.20 -0.46 19.48
CA ARG A 276 23.30 -1.80 18.86
C ARG A 276 21.96 -2.53 18.77
N TYR A 277 20.90 -1.80 18.38
CA TYR A 277 19.63 -2.43 17.98
C TYR A 277 19.80 -3.10 16.61
N LEU A 278 20.54 -4.20 16.63
CA LEU A 278 21.09 -4.83 15.42
C LEU A 278 20.00 -5.34 14.47
N LEU A 279 18.93 -5.97 15.01
CA LEU A 279 17.88 -6.55 14.17
C LEU A 279 17.18 -5.52 13.28
N PRO A 280 16.59 -4.44 13.81
CA PRO A 280 15.92 -3.46 12.95
C PRO A 280 16.89 -2.73 12.02
N LEU A 281 18.14 -2.49 12.45
CA LEU A 281 19.15 -1.87 11.59
C LEU A 281 19.49 -2.75 10.39
N LEU A 282 19.76 -4.04 10.60
CA LEU A 282 20.05 -4.98 9.52
C LEU A 282 18.84 -5.20 8.62
N TRP A 283 17.64 -5.29 9.22
CA TRP A 283 16.41 -5.43 8.45
C TRP A 283 16.21 -4.26 7.47
N PHE A 284 16.33 -3.03 7.94
CA PHE A 284 16.27 -1.85 7.08
C PHE A 284 17.35 -1.84 6.01
N VAL A 285 18.63 -1.98 6.41
CA VAL A 285 19.78 -1.88 5.50
C VAL A 285 19.71 -2.95 4.40
N MET A 286 19.37 -4.19 4.75
CA MET A 286 19.29 -5.28 3.77
C MET A 286 18.20 -5.03 2.72
N ILE A 287 17.02 -4.59 3.14
CA ILE A 287 15.93 -4.28 2.19
C ILE A 287 16.27 -3.06 1.35
N PHE A 288 16.79 -2.00 1.98
CA PHE A 288 17.17 -0.79 1.28
C PHE A 288 18.22 -1.09 0.19
N LEU A 289 19.28 -1.79 0.53
CA LEU A 289 20.31 -2.17 -0.44
C LEU A 289 19.77 -3.13 -1.50
N PHE A 290 18.95 -4.12 -1.12
CA PHE A 290 18.38 -5.06 -2.06
C PHE A 290 17.59 -4.35 -3.17
N PHE A 291 16.75 -3.37 -2.84
CA PHE A 291 15.99 -2.64 -3.84
C PHE A 291 16.78 -1.49 -4.48
N GLU A 292 17.75 -0.90 -3.79
CA GLU A 292 18.60 0.14 -4.39
C GLU A 292 19.45 -0.40 -5.52
N PHE A 293 19.92 -1.64 -5.43
CA PHE A 293 20.66 -2.31 -6.52
C PHE A 293 19.74 -2.83 -7.65
N SER A 294 18.43 -2.88 -7.44
CA SER A 294 17.49 -3.20 -8.51
C SER A 294 17.40 -2.05 -9.51
N GLN A 295 17.36 -2.37 -10.81
CA GLN A 295 17.15 -1.36 -11.84
C GLN A 295 15.70 -0.87 -11.88
N SER A 296 14.72 -1.75 -11.64
CA SER A 296 13.32 -1.36 -11.51
C SER A 296 13.02 -0.91 -10.09
N LYS A 297 12.57 0.34 -9.91
CA LYS A 297 12.32 0.93 -8.59
C LYS A 297 10.90 1.48 -8.49
N ARG A 298 10.19 1.08 -7.44
CA ARG A 298 8.90 1.67 -7.04
C ARG A 298 8.94 1.98 -5.55
N ALA A 299 8.36 3.11 -5.14
CA ALA A 299 8.36 3.53 -3.74
C ALA A 299 7.76 2.48 -2.79
N ILE A 300 6.76 1.74 -3.26
CA ILE A 300 6.08 0.68 -2.50
C ILE A 300 6.99 -0.52 -2.15
N TYR A 301 8.12 -0.71 -2.85
CA TYR A 301 9.04 -1.82 -2.57
C TYR A 301 9.68 -1.70 -1.18
N LEU A 302 9.86 -0.47 -0.67
CA LEU A 302 10.37 -0.25 0.69
C LEU A 302 9.36 -0.57 1.80
N LEU A 303 8.09 -0.89 1.48
CA LEU A 303 7.04 -1.12 2.48
C LEU A 303 7.44 -2.18 3.50
N SER A 304 8.15 -3.24 3.08
CA SER A 304 8.64 -4.30 3.95
C SER A 304 9.78 -3.86 4.91
N ALA A 305 10.40 -2.69 4.70
CA ALA A 305 11.40 -2.10 5.60
C ALA A 305 10.77 -1.20 6.69
N TYR A 306 9.51 -0.80 6.53
CA TYR A 306 8.87 0.16 7.45
C TYR A 306 8.70 -0.34 8.88
N PRO A 307 8.45 -1.63 9.15
CA PRO A 307 8.49 -2.14 10.53
C PRO A 307 9.85 -1.91 11.22
N ALA A 308 10.94 -2.07 10.49
CA ALA A 308 12.28 -1.82 11.01
C ALA A 308 12.50 -0.33 11.34
N LEU A 309 12.07 0.57 10.44
CA LEU A 309 12.14 2.02 10.66
C LEU A 309 11.26 2.43 11.84
N ALA A 310 10.06 1.87 11.95
CA ALA A 310 9.14 2.12 13.05
C ALA A 310 9.70 1.63 14.39
N LEU A 311 10.35 0.45 14.42
CA LEU A 311 11.05 -0.05 15.60
C LEU A 311 12.16 0.90 16.04
N MET A 312 13.03 1.34 15.11
CA MET A 312 14.12 2.27 15.44
C MET A 312 13.58 3.62 15.94
N THR A 313 12.54 4.15 15.30
CA THR A 313 11.91 5.41 15.70
C THR A 313 11.21 5.31 17.05
N GLY A 314 10.44 4.23 17.30
CA GLY A 314 9.75 4.01 18.57
C GLY A 314 10.71 3.82 19.75
N LEU A 315 11.79 3.05 19.54
CA LEU A 315 12.87 2.88 20.53
C LEU A 315 13.56 4.23 20.81
N TYR A 316 13.86 5.01 19.76
CA TYR A 316 14.44 6.34 19.91
C TYR A 316 13.53 7.28 20.69
N LEU A 317 12.26 7.36 20.34
CA LEU A 317 11.29 8.22 21.04
C LEU A 317 11.13 7.82 22.50
N ARG A 318 11.06 6.53 22.81
CA ARG A 318 11.04 6.06 24.20
C ARG A 318 12.23 6.60 25.01
N ASP A 319 13.42 6.55 24.41
CA ASP A 319 14.68 6.87 25.10
C ASP A 319 14.98 8.38 25.13
N ALA A 320 14.57 9.10 24.11
CA ALA A 320 14.98 10.50 23.90
C ALA A 320 13.89 11.53 24.16
N TRP A 321 12.63 11.14 24.27
CA TRP A 321 11.50 12.09 24.31
C TRP A 321 11.64 13.14 25.41
N GLU A 322 11.97 12.71 26.61
CA GLU A 322 12.17 13.63 27.75
C GLU A 322 13.29 14.65 27.48
N THR A 323 14.39 14.17 26.91
CA THR A 323 15.52 15.00 26.52
C THR A 323 15.15 15.98 25.39
N LEU A 324 14.37 15.51 24.40
CA LEU A 324 13.90 16.35 23.29
C LEU A 324 13.05 17.51 23.77
N VAL A 325 12.17 17.27 24.74
CA VAL A 325 11.32 18.31 25.33
C VAL A 325 12.12 19.23 26.27
N ALA A 326 13.14 18.72 26.95
CA ALA A 326 13.91 19.48 27.93
C ALA A 326 14.98 20.39 27.32
N ARG A 327 15.65 19.96 26.23
CA ARG A 327 16.76 20.71 25.61
C ARG A 327 16.26 21.89 24.77
N GLY A 328 16.95 23.02 24.83
CA GLY A 328 16.54 24.28 24.20
C GLY A 328 16.29 24.20 22.70
N TRP A 329 17.27 23.70 21.91
CA TRP A 329 17.16 23.65 20.45
C TRP A 329 16.19 22.56 19.94
N THR A 330 16.15 21.39 20.58
CA THR A 330 15.18 20.33 20.21
C THR A 330 13.77 20.69 20.61
N ASN A 331 13.60 21.34 21.75
CA ASN A 331 12.32 21.91 22.16
C ASN A 331 11.84 22.99 21.16
N LEU A 332 12.76 23.82 20.65
CA LEU A 332 12.44 24.79 19.60
C LEU A 332 11.95 24.09 18.32
N LEU A 333 12.63 23.04 17.86
CA LEU A 333 12.17 22.25 16.70
C LEU A 333 10.78 21.64 16.91
N LEU A 334 10.52 21.09 18.10
CA LEU A 334 9.18 20.57 18.43
C LEU A 334 8.13 21.67 18.45
N LYS A 335 8.45 22.87 18.94
CA LYS A 335 7.56 24.04 18.92
C LYS A 335 7.30 24.54 17.50
N THR A 336 8.32 24.53 16.63
CA THR A 336 8.15 24.84 15.20
C THR A 336 7.22 23.83 14.54
N LEU A 337 7.39 22.53 14.82
CA LEU A 337 6.50 21.48 14.33
C LEU A 337 5.05 21.68 14.85
N ALA A 338 4.88 22.00 16.13
CA ALA A 338 3.57 22.30 16.69
C ALA A 338 2.94 23.55 16.04
N GLY A 339 3.74 24.57 15.73
CA GLY A 339 3.31 25.73 14.94
C GLY A 339 2.81 25.36 13.55
N LEU A 340 3.51 24.47 12.85
CA LEU A 340 3.06 23.93 11.55
C LEU A 340 1.73 23.17 11.69
N PHE A 341 1.55 22.38 12.74
CA PHE A 341 0.29 21.68 13.02
C PHE A 341 -0.89 22.63 13.27
N ILE A 342 -0.63 23.83 13.74
CA ILE A 342 -1.63 24.91 13.88
C ILE A 342 -1.87 25.61 12.54
N LEU A 343 -0.80 25.91 11.80
CA LEU A 343 -0.89 26.69 10.57
C LEU A 343 -1.53 25.89 9.42
N ILE A 344 -1.32 24.58 9.34
CA ILE A 344 -1.88 23.74 8.27
C ILE A 344 -3.42 23.79 8.26
N PRO A 345 -4.15 23.53 9.37
CA PRO A 345 -5.61 23.63 9.38
C PRO A 345 -6.10 25.06 9.09
N VAL A 346 -5.44 26.08 9.63
CA VAL A 346 -5.78 27.48 9.37
C VAL A 346 -5.57 27.82 7.90
N GLY A 347 -4.43 27.45 7.33
CA GLY A 347 -4.13 27.65 5.92
C GLY A 347 -5.12 26.94 5.00
N ALA A 348 -5.56 25.71 5.36
CA ALA A 348 -6.58 24.99 4.62
C ALA A 348 -7.94 25.73 4.63
N ILE A 349 -8.35 26.28 5.78
CA ILE A 349 -9.58 27.09 5.89
C ILE A 349 -9.46 28.36 5.02
N VAL A 350 -8.34 29.08 5.11
CA VAL A 350 -8.11 30.30 4.32
C VAL A 350 -8.08 29.97 2.82
N ALA A 351 -7.38 28.91 2.43
CA ALA A 351 -7.28 28.48 1.03
C ALA A 351 -8.66 28.23 0.41
N VAL A 352 -9.56 27.54 1.12
CA VAL A 352 -10.94 27.27 0.65
C VAL A 352 -11.72 28.56 0.37
N HIS A 353 -11.42 29.67 1.05
CA HIS A 353 -12.16 30.92 0.87
C HIS A 353 -11.50 31.91 -0.10
N VAL A 354 -10.18 31.82 -0.27
CA VAL A 354 -9.40 32.84 -1.01
C VAL A 354 -9.00 32.35 -2.41
N LEU A 355 -8.74 31.06 -2.58
CA LEU A 355 -8.29 30.54 -3.88
C LEU A 355 -9.43 30.45 -4.92
N PRO A 356 -9.11 30.50 -6.23
CA PRO A 356 -10.08 30.31 -7.29
C PRO A 356 -10.88 29.01 -7.14
N GLU A 357 -12.13 29.03 -7.58
CA GLU A 357 -13.04 27.88 -7.44
C GLU A 357 -12.51 26.61 -8.09
N ALA A 358 -11.83 26.72 -9.23
CA ALA A 358 -11.22 25.59 -9.94
C ALA A 358 -10.16 24.84 -9.12
N ASP A 359 -9.44 25.54 -8.21
CA ASP A 359 -8.34 24.95 -7.43
C ASP A 359 -8.81 24.33 -6.10
N VAL A 360 -9.97 24.75 -5.61
CA VAL A 360 -10.49 24.35 -4.29
C VAL A 360 -11.92 23.81 -4.33
N ALA A 361 -12.48 23.58 -5.51
CA ALA A 361 -13.85 23.07 -5.69
C ALA A 361 -14.11 21.81 -4.84
N VAL A 362 -13.12 20.91 -4.81
CA VAL A 362 -13.12 19.67 -4.00
C VAL A 362 -13.41 19.96 -2.51
N PHE A 363 -12.88 21.06 -1.97
CA PHE A 363 -13.03 21.40 -0.55
C PHE A 363 -14.24 22.30 -0.29
N ARG A 364 -14.68 23.12 -1.26
CA ARG A 364 -15.88 23.96 -1.14
C ARG A 364 -17.18 23.16 -1.14
N GLU A 365 -17.24 22.12 -1.95
CA GLU A 365 -18.35 21.16 -1.95
C GLU A 365 -18.30 20.23 -0.73
N GLY A 366 -17.26 20.35 0.09
CA GLY A 366 -17.06 19.56 1.29
C GLY A 366 -18.11 19.84 2.36
N PRO A 367 -18.55 18.81 3.09
CA PRO A 367 -19.55 18.97 4.14
C PRO A 367 -19.02 19.85 5.28
N LYS A 368 -19.94 20.44 6.04
CA LYS A 368 -19.65 21.22 7.27
C LYS A 368 -18.68 20.49 8.25
N SER A 369 -18.62 19.16 8.14
CA SER A 369 -17.68 18.31 8.88
C SER A 369 -16.20 18.66 8.62
N LEU A 370 -15.81 19.23 7.47
CA LEU A 370 -14.44 19.68 7.22
C LEU A 370 -13.96 20.66 8.29
N TYR A 371 -14.79 21.65 8.59
CA TYR A 371 -14.45 22.67 9.59
C TYR A 371 -14.31 22.07 10.99
N VAL A 372 -15.14 21.06 11.32
CA VAL A 372 -15.04 20.33 12.58
C VAL A 372 -13.70 19.58 12.66
N TYR A 373 -13.31 18.86 11.60
CA TYR A 373 -12.03 18.16 11.56
C TYR A 373 -10.85 19.12 11.68
N LEU A 374 -10.84 20.21 10.91
CA LEU A 374 -9.77 21.21 10.96
C LEU A 374 -9.69 21.89 12.33
N SER A 375 -10.83 22.15 13.00
CA SER A 375 -10.86 22.70 14.35
C SER A 375 -10.26 21.72 15.38
N ILE A 376 -10.55 20.43 15.29
CA ILE A 376 -9.95 19.43 16.18
C ILE A 376 -8.44 19.34 15.98
N LEU A 377 -7.96 19.36 14.73
CA LEU A 377 -6.51 19.40 14.43
C LEU A 377 -5.84 20.66 14.97
N PHE A 378 -6.49 21.82 14.81
CA PHE A 378 -6.02 23.08 15.38
C PHE A 378 -5.90 23.01 16.91
N LEU A 379 -6.92 22.51 17.59
CA LEU A 379 -6.92 22.35 19.05
C LEU A 379 -5.84 21.35 19.51
N ALA A 380 -5.65 20.25 18.80
CA ALA A 380 -4.60 19.28 19.10
C ALA A 380 -3.20 19.86 18.92
N GLY A 381 -2.95 20.62 17.83
CA GLY A 381 -1.70 21.33 17.59
C GLY A 381 -1.43 22.39 18.67
N THR A 382 -2.46 23.15 19.05
CA THR A 382 -2.38 24.15 20.14
C THR A 382 -2.09 23.49 21.48
N GLY A 383 -2.77 22.38 21.80
CA GLY A 383 -2.51 21.59 23.00
C GLY A 383 -1.07 21.08 23.04
N PHE A 384 -0.55 20.59 21.91
CA PHE A 384 0.85 20.17 21.80
C PHE A 384 1.80 21.33 22.08
N LEU A 385 1.59 22.50 21.46
CA LEU A 385 2.42 23.69 21.67
C LEU A 385 2.41 24.15 23.12
N VAL A 386 1.23 24.27 23.74
CA VAL A 386 1.05 24.68 25.14
C VAL A 386 1.76 23.73 26.10
N THR A 387 1.66 22.42 25.86
CA THR A 387 2.29 21.40 26.72
C THR A 387 3.82 21.42 26.59
N LEU A 388 4.38 21.77 25.41
CA LEU A 388 5.81 21.99 25.22
C LEU A 388 6.30 23.22 25.99
N PHE A 389 5.54 24.32 25.98
CA PHE A 389 5.89 25.52 26.79
C PHE A 389 5.86 25.23 28.29
N LYS A 390 4.86 24.46 28.75
CA LYS A 390 4.73 24.01 30.15
C LYS A 390 5.67 22.87 30.52
N ARG A 391 6.47 22.36 29.57
CA ARG A 391 7.39 21.21 29.73
C ARG A 391 6.72 19.96 30.30
N LYS A 392 5.43 19.75 30.02
CA LYS A 392 4.67 18.57 30.42
C LYS A 392 4.89 17.42 29.40
N GLN A 393 5.93 16.66 29.61
CA GLN A 393 6.49 15.71 28.63
C GLN A 393 5.49 14.64 28.15
N ASP A 394 4.81 13.96 29.08
CA ASP A 394 3.86 12.89 28.74
C ASP A 394 2.60 13.45 28.04
N LEU A 395 2.15 14.63 28.50
CA LEU A 395 0.99 15.28 27.86
C LEU A 395 1.35 15.82 26.47
N ALA A 396 2.57 16.32 26.29
CA ALA A 396 3.07 16.73 24.98
C ALA A 396 3.13 15.55 24.00
N LEU A 397 3.63 14.38 24.45
CA LEU A 397 3.62 13.15 23.66
C LEU A 397 2.19 12.74 23.30
N SER A 398 1.28 12.77 24.27
CA SER A 398 -0.12 12.41 24.04
C SER A 398 -0.81 13.32 23.04
N CYS A 399 -0.62 14.66 23.12
CA CYS A 399 -1.14 15.61 22.15
C CYS A 399 -0.55 15.40 20.75
N PHE A 400 0.75 15.16 20.66
CA PHE A 400 1.44 14.86 19.41
C PHE A 400 0.90 13.58 18.75
N LEU A 401 0.79 12.49 19.51
CA LEU A 401 0.27 11.22 19.01
C LEU A 401 -1.21 11.33 18.63
N PHE A 402 -2.01 12.04 19.42
CA PHE A 402 -3.41 12.30 19.09
C PHE A 402 -3.55 13.07 17.78
N PHE A 403 -2.76 14.11 17.58
CA PHE A 403 -2.74 14.87 16.32
C PHE A 403 -2.49 13.93 15.12
N LEU A 404 -1.49 13.06 15.21
CA LEU A 404 -1.12 12.14 14.12
C LEU A 404 -2.21 11.09 13.84
N VAL A 405 -2.75 10.47 14.90
CA VAL A 405 -3.85 9.48 14.76
C VAL A 405 -5.08 10.16 14.15
N PHE A 406 -5.41 11.35 14.62
CA PHE A 406 -6.56 12.09 14.12
C PHE A 406 -6.36 12.58 12.67
N THR A 407 -5.13 12.95 12.29
CA THR A 407 -4.77 13.26 10.89
C THR A 407 -4.96 12.01 10.00
N GLY A 408 -4.52 10.84 10.45
CA GLY A 408 -4.75 9.58 9.74
C GLY A 408 -6.23 9.22 9.62
N PHE A 409 -7.01 9.48 10.68
CA PHE A 409 -8.45 9.31 10.65
C PHE A 409 -9.12 10.30 9.67
N PHE A 410 -8.73 11.58 9.69
CA PHE A 410 -9.19 12.59 8.73
C PHE A 410 -8.89 12.18 7.28
N TYR A 411 -7.66 11.69 7.03
CA TYR A 411 -7.28 11.17 5.73
C TYR A 411 -8.25 10.07 5.27
N SER A 412 -8.52 9.10 6.12
CA SER A 412 -9.34 7.93 5.80
C SER A 412 -10.84 8.24 5.71
N ALA A 413 -11.34 9.08 6.61
CA ALA A 413 -12.77 9.34 6.77
C ALA A 413 -13.29 10.43 5.84
N TYR A 414 -12.44 11.39 5.49
CA TYR A 414 -12.84 12.58 4.77
C TYR A 414 -12.08 12.79 3.45
N TYR A 415 -10.74 12.85 3.52
CA TYR A 415 -9.93 13.23 2.36
C TYR A 415 -10.05 12.23 1.21
N MET A 416 -9.89 10.94 1.49
CA MET A 416 -9.96 9.90 0.47
C MET A 416 -11.34 9.83 -0.22
N PRO A 417 -12.49 9.79 0.50
CA PRO A 417 -13.80 9.83 -0.13
C PRO A 417 -14.05 11.11 -0.94
N LEU A 418 -13.50 12.26 -0.51
CA LEU A 418 -13.63 13.51 -1.21
C LEU A 418 -12.87 13.48 -2.55
N VAL A 419 -11.60 13.05 -2.54
CA VAL A 419 -10.78 12.91 -3.75
C VAL A 419 -11.40 11.91 -4.72
N ASP A 420 -11.95 10.80 -4.20
CA ASP A 420 -12.63 9.81 -5.03
C ASP A 420 -13.79 10.45 -5.79
N ARG A 421 -14.75 11.05 -5.08
CA ARG A 421 -15.96 11.64 -5.66
C ARG A 421 -15.69 12.72 -6.70
N THR A 422 -14.61 13.47 -6.54
CA THR A 422 -14.35 14.67 -7.36
C THR A 422 -13.44 14.42 -8.55
N SER A 423 -12.53 13.43 -8.46
CA SER A 423 -11.50 13.29 -9.49
C SER A 423 -11.09 11.86 -9.82
N LYS A 424 -11.23 10.91 -8.91
CA LYS A 424 -10.69 9.57 -9.09
C LYS A 424 -11.73 8.46 -9.13
N SER A 425 -13.02 8.79 -8.95
CA SER A 425 -14.06 7.77 -8.98
C SER A 425 -14.25 7.21 -10.39
N LEU A 426 -13.98 5.93 -10.53
CA LEU A 426 -14.29 5.22 -11.77
C LEU A 426 -15.80 5.16 -12.05
N THR A 427 -16.64 5.41 -11.04
CA THR A 427 -18.10 5.54 -11.23
C THR A 427 -18.43 6.74 -12.10
N LEU A 428 -17.59 7.79 -12.14
CA LEU A 428 -17.76 8.92 -13.07
C LEU A 428 -17.79 8.46 -14.53
N ILE A 429 -17.05 7.38 -14.87
CA ILE A 429 -17.09 6.79 -16.21
C ILE A 429 -18.19 5.72 -16.30
N THR A 430 -18.34 4.88 -15.28
CA THR A 430 -19.16 3.66 -15.36
C THR A 430 -20.63 3.88 -15.08
N ASP A 431 -21.02 4.88 -14.27
CA ASP A 431 -22.44 5.20 -14.03
C ASP A 431 -23.14 5.67 -15.31
N PRO A 432 -22.52 6.55 -16.12
CA PRO A 432 -23.06 6.86 -17.44
C PRO A 432 -23.21 5.66 -18.38
N LEU A 433 -22.47 4.58 -18.14
CA LEU A 433 -22.56 3.33 -18.88
C LEU A 433 -23.72 2.43 -18.44
N GLY A 434 -24.44 2.79 -17.36
CA GLY A 434 -25.57 2.01 -16.86
C GLY A 434 -26.63 1.71 -17.94
N GLU A 435 -26.89 2.69 -18.81
CA GLU A 435 -27.78 2.55 -19.97
C GLU A 435 -27.21 1.57 -21.02
N TYR A 436 -25.89 1.46 -21.11
CA TYR A 436 -25.17 0.64 -22.11
C TYR A 436 -24.66 -0.69 -21.55
N LYS A 437 -24.92 -1.01 -20.28
CA LYS A 437 -24.59 -2.32 -19.69
C LYS A 437 -25.19 -3.51 -20.45
N LYS A 438 -26.25 -3.26 -21.23
CA LYS A 438 -26.88 -4.28 -22.08
C LYS A 438 -26.18 -4.50 -23.41
N THR A 439 -25.29 -3.58 -23.86
CA THR A 439 -24.53 -3.74 -25.11
C THR A 439 -23.73 -5.03 -25.11
N LYS A 440 -23.72 -5.73 -26.24
CA LYS A 440 -23.08 -7.04 -26.36
C LYS A 440 -21.55 -6.96 -26.28
N LYS A 441 -20.96 -5.90 -26.87
CA LYS A 441 -19.50 -5.73 -26.93
C LYS A 441 -19.10 -4.31 -26.55
N ILE A 442 -18.03 -4.20 -25.75
CA ILE A 442 -17.45 -2.94 -25.34
C ILE A 442 -16.00 -2.91 -25.82
N TYR A 443 -15.66 -1.83 -26.50
CA TYR A 443 -14.34 -1.55 -27.01
C TYR A 443 -13.74 -0.32 -26.35
N THR A 444 -12.42 -0.32 -26.12
CA THR A 444 -11.64 0.87 -25.76
C THR A 444 -10.61 1.16 -26.83
N PHE A 445 -10.35 2.44 -27.07
CA PHE A 445 -9.33 2.87 -28.00
C PHE A 445 -8.49 4.00 -27.39
N GLY A 446 -7.17 3.83 -27.42
CA GLY A 446 -6.23 4.79 -26.84
C GLY A 446 -5.87 4.56 -25.38
N PHE A 447 -6.59 3.70 -24.66
CA PHE A 447 -6.32 3.42 -23.25
C PHE A 447 -6.77 2.02 -22.82
N ASN A 448 -6.19 1.56 -21.70
CA ASN A 448 -6.60 0.32 -21.03
C ASN A 448 -6.87 0.63 -19.55
N SER A 449 -8.07 0.36 -19.07
CA SER A 449 -8.47 0.58 -17.68
C SER A 449 -9.03 -0.70 -17.08
N ALA A 450 -8.31 -1.23 -16.10
CA ALA A 450 -8.78 -2.34 -15.29
C ALA A 450 -10.05 -1.96 -14.51
N GLY A 451 -10.16 -0.71 -14.07
CA GLY A 451 -11.32 -0.22 -13.35
C GLY A 451 -12.60 -0.30 -14.15
N ILE A 452 -12.56 0.08 -15.43
CA ILE A 452 -13.72 -0.01 -16.31
C ILE A 452 -14.16 -1.48 -16.45
N ILE A 453 -13.21 -2.41 -16.64
CA ILE A 453 -13.51 -3.86 -16.70
C ILE A 453 -14.16 -4.33 -15.40
N PHE A 454 -13.66 -3.88 -14.25
CA PHE A 454 -14.21 -4.27 -12.95
C PHE A 454 -15.65 -3.79 -12.77
N TYR A 455 -15.91 -2.51 -12.97
CA TYR A 455 -17.23 -1.93 -12.70
C TYR A 455 -18.30 -2.27 -13.76
N ILE A 456 -17.89 -2.47 -15.01
CA ILE A 456 -18.80 -2.97 -16.06
C ILE A 456 -19.12 -4.45 -15.84
N GLY A 457 -18.20 -5.23 -15.31
CA GLY A 457 -18.36 -6.65 -15.05
C GLY A 457 -18.28 -7.52 -16.31
N LYS A 458 -17.75 -7.00 -17.42
CA LYS A 458 -17.60 -7.71 -18.69
C LYS A 458 -16.19 -7.52 -19.26
N PRO A 459 -15.67 -8.48 -20.02
CA PRO A 459 -14.44 -8.30 -20.77
C PRO A 459 -14.56 -7.14 -21.76
N ILE A 460 -13.49 -6.37 -21.91
CA ILE A 460 -13.40 -5.24 -22.83
C ILE A 460 -12.30 -5.53 -23.84
N THR A 461 -12.57 -5.26 -25.11
CA THR A 461 -11.57 -5.42 -26.15
C THR A 461 -10.86 -4.07 -26.40
N MET A 462 -9.55 -4.05 -26.16
CA MET A 462 -8.72 -2.89 -26.51
C MET A 462 -8.37 -2.94 -28.00
N LEU A 463 -8.76 -1.91 -28.73
CA LEU A 463 -8.48 -1.78 -30.15
C LEU A 463 -7.11 -1.12 -30.37
N ARG A 464 -6.37 -1.62 -31.34
CA ARG A 464 -5.17 -0.98 -31.89
C ARG A 464 -5.51 -0.11 -33.11
N ASP A 465 -6.49 -0.55 -33.89
CA ASP A 465 -7.07 0.20 -35.01
C ASP A 465 -8.60 0.08 -34.96
N ILE A 466 -9.28 1.17 -35.28
CA ILE A 466 -10.77 1.21 -35.36
C ILE A 466 -11.30 0.22 -36.38
N LYS A 467 -10.53 -0.09 -37.41
CA LYS A 467 -10.86 -1.07 -38.44
C LYS A 467 -10.99 -2.52 -37.93
N GLU A 468 -10.51 -2.80 -36.71
CA GLU A 468 -10.71 -4.10 -36.08
C GLU A 468 -12.18 -4.37 -35.73
N ILE A 469 -13.02 -3.32 -35.65
CA ILE A 469 -14.46 -3.46 -35.42
C ILE A 469 -15.11 -3.89 -36.75
N LYS A 470 -15.69 -5.09 -36.75
CA LYS A 470 -16.36 -5.64 -37.94
C LYS A 470 -17.57 -4.79 -38.34
N GLU A 471 -17.81 -4.66 -39.64
CA GLU A 471 -18.90 -3.82 -40.17
C GLU A 471 -20.30 -4.30 -39.79
N ASP A 472 -20.49 -5.60 -39.54
CA ASP A 472 -21.75 -6.23 -39.14
C ASP A 472 -22.07 -6.10 -37.64
N GLU A 473 -21.12 -5.66 -36.82
CA GLU A 473 -21.33 -5.47 -35.39
C GLU A 473 -22.12 -4.20 -35.10
N ARG A 474 -23.38 -4.32 -34.67
CA ARG A 474 -24.28 -3.17 -34.45
C ARG A 474 -24.40 -2.76 -32.98
N ASP A 475 -24.45 -3.71 -32.06
CA ASP A 475 -24.65 -3.47 -30.63
C ASP A 475 -23.32 -3.33 -29.89
N ILE A 476 -22.63 -2.22 -30.17
CA ILE A 476 -21.30 -1.92 -29.61
C ILE A 476 -21.25 -0.55 -28.94
N LEU A 477 -20.47 -0.49 -27.87
CA LEU A 477 -20.04 0.73 -27.22
C LEU A 477 -18.52 0.88 -27.41
N LEU A 478 -18.10 2.01 -27.95
CA LEU A 478 -16.70 2.37 -28.07
C LEU A 478 -16.37 3.54 -27.14
N ILE A 479 -15.42 3.34 -26.23
CA ILE A 479 -14.92 4.36 -25.32
C ILE A 479 -13.55 4.81 -25.80
N VAL A 480 -13.41 6.11 -26.01
CA VAL A 480 -12.21 6.71 -26.61
C VAL A 480 -11.66 7.79 -25.69
N GLU A 481 -10.36 7.80 -25.48
CA GLU A 481 -9.69 8.92 -24.82
C GLU A 481 -9.50 10.06 -25.83
N GLU A 482 -9.97 11.28 -25.49
CA GLU A 482 -10.11 12.37 -26.47
C GLU A 482 -8.74 12.86 -27.00
N LYS A 483 -7.76 13.10 -26.12
CA LYS A 483 -6.48 13.71 -26.52
C LYS A 483 -5.68 12.91 -27.55
N PRO A 484 -5.36 11.62 -27.30
CA PRO A 484 -4.56 10.84 -28.25
C PRO A 484 -5.32 10.51 -29.53
N THR A 485 -6.65 10.64 -29.55
CA THR A 485 -7.51 10.23 -30.67
C THR A 485 -8.12 11.40 -31.43
N MET A 486 -7.74 12.62 -31.09
CA MET A 486 -8.32 13.84 -31.69
C MET A 486 -8.22 13.86 -33.23
N HIS A 487 -7.14 13.33 -33.79
CA HIS A 487 -6.92 13.19 -35.24
C HIS A 487 -7.82 12.15 -35.92
N LEU A 488 -8.43 11.25 -35.16
CA LEU A 488 -9.33 10.21 -35.68
C LEU A 488 -10.81 10.57 -35.56
N ARG A 489 -11.12 11.73 -35.01
CA ARG A 489 -12.49 12.16 -34.72
C ARG A 489 -13.38 12.13 -35.96
N GLU A 490 -12.94 12.69 -37.07
CA GLU A 490 -13.70 12.68 -38.34
C GLU A 490 -13.96 11.27 -38.86
N THR A 491 -12.98 10.37 -38.68
CA THR A 491 -13.12 8.96 -39.08
C THR A 491 -14.11 8.23 -38.18
N LEU A 492 -14.05 8.47 -36.87
CA LEU A 492 -14.97 7.91 -35.90
C LEU A 492 -16.40 8.38 -36.15
N GLU A 493 -16.60 9.68 -36.36
CA GLU A 493 -17.92 10.27 -36.56
C GLU A 493 -18.60 9.87 -37.89
N LYS A 494 -17.86 9.24 -38.84
CA LYS A 494 -18.48 8.61 -40.03
C LYS A 494 -19.33 7.39 -39.66
N SER A 495 -18.82 6.54 -38.77
CA SER A 495 -19.45 5.26 -38.43
C SER A 495 -20.11 5.22 -37.05
N PHE A 496 -19.81 6.20 -36.19
CA PHE A 496 -20.25 6.26 -34.79
C PHE A 496 -20.85 7.62 -34.46
N VAL A 497 -21.75 7.62 -33.45
CA VAL A 497 -22.35 8.84 -32.88
C VAL A 497 -21.80 9.02 -31.47
N PRO A 498 -21.25 10.19 -31.11
CA PRO A 498 -20.88 10.49 -29.74
C PRO A 498 -22.18 10.65 -28.90
N VAL A 499 -22.29 9.87 -27.83
CA VAL A 499 -23.48 9.89 -26.96
C VAL A 499 -23.22 10.57 -25.64
N LYS A 500 -21.98 10.54 -25.16
CA LYS A 500 -21.60 11.15 -23.88
C LYS A 500 -20.13 11.54 -23.82
N ARG A 501 -19.84 12.62 -23.10
CA ARG A 501 -18.47 13.01 -22.72
C ARG A 501 -18.34 13.01 -21.21
N VAL A 502 -17.27 12.43 -20.72
CA VAL A 502 -16.99 12.31 -19.28
C VAL A 502 -15.56 12.76 -19.01
N LYS A 503 -15.38 13.58 -17.99
CA LYS A 503 -14.04 13.94 -17.47
C LYS A 503 -13.69 12.99 -16.35
N TYR A 504 -12.52 12.35 -16.46
CA TYR A 504 -11.96 11.49 -15.42
C TYR A 504 -10.50 11.85 -15.23
N GLU A 505 -10.11 12.18 -13.99
CA GLU A 505 -8.79 12.75 -13.67
C GLU A 505 -8.48 14.01 -14.51
N LYS A 506 -7.47 13.92 -15.36
CA LYS A 506 -7.03 15.02 -16.25
C LYS A 506 -7.50 14.87 -17.69
N ASP A 507 -8.13 13.74 -18.02
CA ASP A 507 -8.45 13.36 -19.38
C ASP A 507 -9.96 13.36 -19.63
N GLN A 508 -10.33 13.51 -20.89
CA GLN A 508 -11.72 13.43 -21.32
C GLN A 508 -11.94 12.15 -22.11
N TYR A 509 -13.05 11.48 -21.83
CA TYR A 509 -13.46 10.25 -22.48
C TYR A 509 -14.76 10.48 -23.22
N ILE A 510 -14.84 10.01 -24.48
CA ILE A 510 -16.00 10.13 -25.32
C ILE A 510 -16.55 8.72 -25.56
N PHE A 511 -17.85 8.57 -25.33
CA PHE A 511 -18.59 7.35 -25.57
C PHE A 511 -19.28 7.45 -26.93
N TYR A 512 -19.03 6.47 -27.76
CA TYR A 512 -19.58 6.35 -29.09
C TYR A 512 -20.43 5.09 -29.19
N VAL A 513 -21.59 5.21 -29.84
CA VAL A 513 -22.39 4.07 -30.29
C VAL A 513 -22.38 4.03 -31.82
N ARG A 514 -22.55 2.85 -32.39
CA ARG A 514 -22.60 2.71 -33.83
C ARG A 514 -23.84 3.41 -34.38
N LYS A 515 -23.72 4.09 -35.54
CA LYS A 515 -24.84 4.62 -36.28
C LYS A 515 -25.76 3.47 -36.71
N ASN A 516 -27.04 3.55 -36.39
CA ASN A 516 -28.03 2.68 -37.03
C ASN A 516 -28.07 3.05 -38.52
N GLY A 517 -27.59 2.14 -39.36
CA GLY A 517 -27.68 2.28 -40.81
C GLY A 517 -29.07 2.12 -41.32
#